data_97da8a78f875226ceb6aec20f639714f
#
_entry.id   97da8a78f875226ceb6aec20f639714f
#
_cell.length_a   1.000
_cell.length_b   1.000
_cell.length_c   1.000
_cell.angle_alpha   90.00
_cell.angle_beta   90.00
_cell.angle_gamma   90.00
#
_symmetry.space_group_name_H-M   'P 1'
#
loop_
_entity.id
_entity.type
_entity.pdbx_description
1 polymer ?
#
loop_
_entity_poly.entity_id
_entity_poly.type
_entity_poly.pdbx_seq_one_letter_code
_entity_poly.pdbx_strand_id
1 'polypeptide(L)'
;GISFGIEYDPGISTEEIIEVINSIENDDIIVAAHYREDGSGAVDSIKEMIEIQKNIGNKKFQISHLSSCSAMGSMKESLSLINRAMDEYPQLDYDTYPYNAFSTQIGSEVFSEGCFEGWGKSYEDILLTDEPYKNIYCDKQIFENCRNNYPEMLAIAFVMNEEEIEEAIVNAKGMIASDGIINHGNGHPRAAGTFPRVIRKYVRENKYISLYRAIEKMTIKPANRLNLKKKGRIEEGADADLVIFDYEKIADGAT
;
A
#
# COMPACT_ATOMS: atom_id res chain seq x y z
N GLY A 1 0.92 -3.73 -17.58
CA GLY A 1 1.76 -3.68 -16.39
C GLY A 1 2.12 -5.05 -15.87
N ILE A 2 3.10 -5.11 -15.02
CA ILE A 2 3.49 -6.30 -14.27
C ILE A 2 3.58 -5.95 -12.78
N SER A 3 3.48 -6.97 -11.92
CA SER A 3 3.57 -6.80 -10.47
C SER A 3 4.43 -7.90 -9.87
N PHE A 4 5.25 -7.53 -8.90
CA PHE A 4 6.05 -8.44 -8.09
C PHE A 4 5.57 -8.40 -6.64
N GLY A 5 5.38 -9.57 -6.04
CA GLY A 5 5.15 -9.73 -4.61
C GLY A 5 6.39 -10.30 -3.95
N ILE A 6 7.42 -9.48 -3.75
CA ILE A 6 8.77 -9.97 -3.42
C ILE A 6 8.79 -10.68 -2.07
N GLU A 7 8.06 -10.17 -1.08
CA GLU A 7 7.92 -10.82 0.23
C GLU A 7 7.18 -12.17 0.16
N TYR A 8 6.26 -12.31 -0.81
CA TYR A 8 5.51 -13.56 -1.03
C TYR A 8 6.34 -14.63 -1.76
N ASP A 9 7.38 -14.21 -2.50
CA ASP A 9 8.31 -15.04 -3.25
C ASP A 9 9.77 -14.71 -2.85
N PRO A 10 10.18 -14.97 -1.61
CA PRO A 10 11.46 -14.49 -1.07
C PRO A 10 12.69 -15.04 -1.80
N GLY A 11 12.52 -16.10 -2.60
CA GLY A 11 13.60 -16.71 -3.40
C GLY A 11 14.02 -15.91 -4.63
N ILE A 12 13.23 -14.92 -5.08
CA ILE A 12 13.60 -14.12 -6.25
C ILE A 12 14.65 -13.06 -5.87
N SER A 13 15.74 -12.98 -6.62
CA SER A 13 16.77 -11.97 -6.42
C SER A 13 16.44 -10.64 -7.09
N THR A 14 17.09 -9.57 -6.63
CA THR A 14 16.97 -8.23 -7.24
C THR A 14 17.42 -8.24 -8.70
N GLU A 15 18.48 -8.97 -9.02
CA GLU A 15 19.02 -9.12 -10.37
C GLU A 15 18.02 -9.82 -11.30
N GLU A 16 17.37 -10.87 -10.84
CA GLU A 16 16.33 -11.58 -11.61
C GLU A 16 15.13 -10.67 -11.89
N ILE A 17 14.69 -9.87 -10.91
CA ILE A 17 13.62 -8.87 -11.10
C ILE A 17 14.02 -7.87 -12.18
N ILE A 18 15.22 -7.32 -12.11
CA ILE A 18 15.77 -6.36 -13.09
C ILE A 18 15.83 -7.02 -14.48
N GLU A 19 16.32 -8.25 -14.59
CA GLU A 19 16.42 -8.99 -15.85
C GLU A 19 15.03 -9.20 -16.47
N VAL A 20 14.05 -9.65 -15.68
CA VAL A 20 12.66 -9.83 -16.14
C VAL A 20 12.07 -8.51 -16.64
N ILE A 21 12.26 -7.41 -15.91
CA ILE A 21 11.74 -6.10 -16.33
C ILE A 21 12.43 -5.64 -17.62
N ASN A 22 13.73 -5.82 -17.74
CA ASN A 22 14.50 -5.39 -18.93
C ASN A 22 14.24 -6.25 -20.16
N SER A 23 13.73 -7.48 -20.00
CA SER A 23 13.29 -8.32 -21.13
C SER A 23 12.04 -7.78 -21.86
N ILE A 24 11.33 -6.83 -21.25
CA ILE A 24 10.13 -6.22 -21.81
C ILE A 24 10.53 -5.03 -22.68
N GLU A 25 10.26 -5.11 -23.99
CA GLU A 25 10.62 -4.08 -24.95
C GLU A 25 9.81 -2.77 -24.80
N ASN A 26 8.59 -2.86 -24.24
CA ASN A 26 7.70 -1.71 -24.10
C ASN A 26 8.07 -0.87 -22.87
N ASP A 27 8.65 0.31 -23.07
CA ASP A 27 8.99 1.25 -22.00
C ASP A 27 7.76 1.94 -21.38
N ASP A 28 6.59 1.90 -22.02
CA ASP A 28 5.38 2.54 -21.49
C ASP A 28 4.55 1.58 -20.61
N ILE A 29 5.23 0.71 -19.88
CA ILE A 29 4.62 -0.15 -18.87
C ILE A 29 4.76 0.47 -17.48
N ILE A 30 3.90 0.01 -16.58
CA ILE A 30 4.08 0.21 -15.15
C ILE A 30 4.47 -1.11 -14.50
N VAL A 31 5.50 -1.07 -13.70
CA VAL A 31 5.95 -2.16 -12.83
C VAL A 31 5.57 -1.79 -11.42
N ALA A 32 4.75 -2.58 -10.75
CA ALA A 32 4.43 -2.40 -9.34
C ALA A 32 5.13 -3.48 -8.52
N ALA A 33 5.59 -3.15 -7.33
CA ALA A 33 6.20 -4.13 -6.45
C ALA A 33 5.74 -3.95 -5.00
N HIS A 34 5.32 -5.06 -4.40
CA HIS A 34 5.36 -5.24 -2.96
C HIS A 34 6.82 -5.50 -2.58
N TYR A 35 7.29 -4.88 -1.53
CA TYR A 35 8.67 -4.92 -1.03
C TYR A 35 9.09 -6.32 -0.56
N ARG A 36 10.36 -6.46 -0.14
CA ARG A 36 10.91 -7.74 0.34
C ARG A 36 10.66 -7.98 1.83
N GLU A 37 10.85 -6.96 2.64
CA GLU A 37 10.67 -7.00 4.09
C GLU A 37 10.04 -5.70 4.56
N ASP A 38 9.16 -5.81 5.54
CA ASP A 38 8.55 -4.69 6.25
C ASP A 38 9.22 -4.42 7.61
N GLY A 39 8.64 -3.55 8.41
CA GLY A 39 9.06 -3.26 9.78
C GLY A 39 10.56 -2.95 9.87
N SER A 40 11.31 -3.81 10.55
CA SER A 40 12.76 -3.61 10.75
C SER A 40 13.58 -3.71 9.47
N GLY A 41 13.11 -4.43 8.44
CA GLY A 41 13.74 -4.56 7.12
C GLY A 41 13.33 -3.49 6.12
N ALA A 42 12.37 -2.62 6.45
CA ALA A 42 11.75 -1.67 5.52
C ALA A 42 12.75 -0.75 4.80
N VAL A 43 13.73 -0.20 5.52
CA VAL A 43 14.70 0.74 4.93
C VAL A 43 15.54 0.06 3.84
N ASP A 44 15.95 -1.18 4.05
CA ASP A 44 16.75 -1.93 3.07
C ASP A 44 15.87 -2.36 1.89
N SER A 45 14.63 -2.74 2.12
CA SER A 45 13.62 -2.95 1.07
C SER A 45 13.43 -1.70 0.19
N ILE A 46 13.34 -0.52 0.78
CA ILE A 46 13.25 0.74 0.01
C ILE A 46 14.50 1.00 -0.82
N LYS A 47 15.69 0.72 -0.29
CA LYS A 47 16.95 0.81 -1.08
C LYS A 47 16.94 -0.16 -2.26
N GLU A 48 16.45 -1.39 -2.07
CA GLU A 48 16.26 -2.36 -3.15
C GLU A 48 15.32 -1.83 -4.24
N MET A 49 14.16 -1.27 -3.86
CA MET A 49 13.21 -0.67 -4.82
C MET A 49 13.85 0.45 -5.64
N ILE A 50 14.65 1.30 -4.99
CA ILE A 50 15.39 2.37 -5.67
C ILE A 50 16.46 1.78 -6.61
N GLU A 51 17.16 0.72 -6.20
CA GLU A 51 18.14 0.04 -7.03
C GLU A 51 17.52 -0.60 -8.26
N ILE A 52 16.34 -1.21 -8.14
CA ILE A 52 15.58 -1.71 -9.28
C ILE A 52 15.29 -0.56 -10.25
N GLN A 53 14.73 0.57 -9.77
CA GLN A 53 14.44 1.72 -10.65
C GLN A 53 15.67 2.22 -11.41
N LYS A 54 16.84 2.28 -10.78
CA LYS A 54 18.09 2.71 -11.42
C LYS A 54 18.47 1.85 -12.63
N ASN A 55 18.11 0.56 -12.59
CA ASN A 55 18.57 -0.45 -13.55
C ASN A 55 17.53 -0.83 -14.61
N ILE A 56 16.32 -0.23 -14.59
CA ILE A 56 15.23 -0.55 -15.53
C ILE A 56 14.93 0.56 -16.56
N GLY A 57 15.81 1.58 -16.64
CA GLY A 57 15.70 2.67 -17.61
C GLY A 57 14.46 3.56 -17.39
N ASN A 58 13.69 3.80 -18.45
CA ASN A 58 12.55 4.71 -18.44
C ASN A 58 11.22 4.06 -18.02
N LYS A 59 11.22 2.79 -17.65
CA LYS A 59 10.01 2.11 -17.19
C LYS A 59 9.55 2.68 -15.85
N LYS A 60 8.23 2.83 -15.71
CA LYS A 60 7.63 3.35 -14.48
C LYS A 60 7.65 2.29 -13.38
N PHE A 61 8.27 2.59 -12.25
CA PHE A 61 8.31 1.70 -11.09
C PHE A 61 7.49 2.26 -9.94
N GLN A 62 6.55 1.48 -9.45
CA GLN A 62 5.61 1.84 -8.38
C GLN A 62 5.91 1.02 -7.14
N ILE A 63 6.32 1.68 -6.06
CA ILE A 63 6.37 1.07 -4.72
C ILE A 63 4.94 1.02 -4.19
N SER A 64 4.40 -0.18 -4.02
CA SER A 64 3.03 -0.38 -3.56
C SER A 64 2.92 -0.15 -2.05
N HIS A 65 1.78 0.40 -1.62
CA HIS A 65 1.31 0.50 -0.24
C HIS A 65 2.41 0.79 0.82
N LEU A 66 3.20 1.86 0.62
CA LEU A 66 4.35 2.23 1.46
C LEU A 66 4.07 2.19 2.97
N SER A 67 2.82 2.50 3.40
CA SER A 67 2.45 2.44 4.81
C SER A 67 2.65 1.05 5.42
N SER A 68 2.27 -0.02 4.73
CA SER A 68 2.48 -1.38 5.26
C SER A 68 3.94 -1.84 5.28
N CYS A 69 4.80 -1.20 4.50
CA CYS A 69 6.24 -1.43 4.58
C CYS A 69 6.88 -0.72 5.77
N SER A 70 6.63 0.58 5.89
CA SER A 70 7.51 1.48 6.65
C SER A 70 6.87 2.11 7.89
N ALA A 71 5.53 1.97 8.08
CA ALA A 71 4.85 2.59 9.23
C ALA A 71 4.98 1.78 10.53
N MET A 72 6.14 1.18 10.75
CA MET A 72 6.53 0.41 11.93
C MET A 72 7.87 0.90 12.48
N GLY A 73 8.08 2.23 12.49
CA GLY A 73 9.29 2.89 13.00
C GLY A 73 10.26 3.41 11.93
N SER A 74 9.95 3.24 10.63
CA SER A 74 10.90 3.54 9.54
C SER A 74 10.41 4.59 8.54
N MET A 75 9.20 5.10 8.66
CA MET A 75 8.55 5.93 7.63
C MET A 75 9.36 7.18 7.27
N LYS A 76 9.86 7.89 8.26
CA LYS A 76 10.62 9.13 8.04
C LYS A 76 11.88 8.90 7.20
N GLU A 77 12.62 7.82 7.47
CA GLU A 77 13.81 7.47 6.71
C GLU A 77 13.44 7.00 5.29
N SER A 78 12.44 6.13 5.17
CA SER A 78 11.90 5.65 3.90
C SER A 78 11.46 6.80 3.01
N LEU A 79 10.66 7.75 3.51
CA LEU A 79 10.24 8.94 2.77
C LEU A 79 11.41 9.82 2.36
N SER A 80 12.44 9.97 3.21
CA SER A 80 13.65 10.73 2.86
C SER A 80 14.40 10.09 1.69
N LEU A 81 14.53 8.78 1.67
CA LEU A 81 15.17 8.04 0.58
C LEU A 81 14.36 8.12 -0.71
N ILE A 82 13.06 7.81 -0.63
CA ILE A 82 12.15 7.82 -1.79
C ILE A 82 12.06 9.21 -2.40
N ASN A 83 11.88 10.27 -1.59
CA ASN A 83 11.75 11.62 -2.10
C ASN A 83 12.99 12.06 -2.88
N ARG A 84 14.20 11.73 -2.40
CA ARG A 84 15.44 12.00 -3.13
C ARG A 84 15.52 11.20 -4.42
N ALA A 85 15.19 9.91 -4.35
CA ALA A 85 15.20 9.05 -5.52
C ALA A 85 14.20 9.50 -6.59
N MET A 86 13.01 9.97 -6.21
CA MET A 86 12.01 10.52 -7.14
C MET A 86 12.46 11.82 -7.81
N ASP A 87 13.34 12.61 -7.19
CA ASP A 87 13.93 13.79 -7.82
C ASP A 87 14.98 13.42 -8.88
N GLU A 88 15.67 12.29 -8.69
CA GLU A 88 16.65 11.74 -9.62
C GLU A 88 16.02 10.86 -10.71
N TYR A 89 15.00 10.07 -10.33
CA TYR A 89 14.28 9.12 -11.19
C TYR A 89 12.79 9.47 -11.24
N PRO A 90 12.34 10.33 -12.19
CA PRO A 90 10.92 10.74 -12.27
C PRO A 90 9.95 9.60 -12.56
N GLN A 91 10.46 8.43 -12.95
CA GLN A 91 9.65 7.24 -13.19
C GLN A 91 9.34 6.44 -11.92
N LEU A 92 10.02 6.73 -10.81
CA LEU A 92 9.71 6.16 -9.50
C LEU A 92 8.52 6.90 -8.87
N ASP A 93 7.58 6.16 -8.30
CA ASP A 93 6.51 6.73 -7.45
C ASP A 93 6.08 5.67 -6.41
N TYR A 94 5.24 6.07 -5.48
CA TYR A 94 4.68 5.16 -4.48
C TYR A 94 3.21 5.47 -4.20
N ASP A 95 2.50 4.53 -3.60
CA ASP A 95 1.18 4.74 -3.05
C ASP A 95 1.09 4.33 -1.57
N THR A 96 0.04 4.78 -0.91
CA THR A 96 -0.22 4.52 0.50
C THR A 96 -1.72 4.61 0.79
N TYR A 97 -2.15 4.05 1.92
CA TYR A 97 -3.54 4.08 2.39
C TYR A 97 -3.64 4.53 3.85
N PRO A 98 -4.81 5.08 4.28
CA PRO A 98 -4.97 5.77 5.58
C PRO A 98 -5.44 4.85 6.71
N TYR A 99 -4.91 3.63 6.82
CA TYR A 99 -5.27 2.68 7.88
C TYR A 99 -4.02 2.11 8.54
N ASN A 100 -4.11 1.83 9.83
CA ASN A 100 -3.03 1.29 10.65
C ASN A 100 -2.96 -0.24 10.66
N ALA A 101 -3.62 -0.86 9.73
CA ALA A 101 -3.61 -2.30 9.53
C ALA A 101 -3.46 -2.66 8.05
N PHE A 102 -2.80 -3.77 7.77
CA PHE A 102 -2.85 -4.41 6.46
C PHE A 102 -3.71 -5.67 6.47
N SER A 103 -3.98 -6.25 5.32
CA SER A 103 -4.70 -7.51 5.21
C SER A 103 -4.13 -8.36 4.10
N THR A 104 -3.81 -9.62 4.43
CA THR A 104 -3.36 -10.64 3.48
C THR A 104 -3.75 -12.03 3.99
N GLN A 105 -3.47 -13.07 3.21
CA GLN A 105 -3.72 -14.46 3.60
C GLN A 105 -2.82 -14.87 4.76
N ILE A 106 -3.39 -15.49 5.79
CA ILE A 106 -2.65 -15.87 6.99
C ILE A 106 -1.56 -16.94 6.70
N GLY A 107 -1.72 -17.72 5.64
CA GLY A 107 -0.73 -18.70 5.20
C GLY A 107 0.46 -18.13 4.43
N SER A 108 0.45 -16.82 4.09
CA SER A 108 1.51 -16.18 3.30
C SER A 108 2.82 -16.04 4.08
N GLU A 109 3.90 -15.79 3.33
CA GLU A 109 5.25 -15.57 3.90
C GLU A 109 5.33 -14.30 4.76
N VAL A 110 4.46 -13.32 4.57
CA VAL A 110 4.32 -12.13 5.44
C VAL A 110 4.19 -12.51 6.92
N PHE A 111 3.55 -13.64 7.22
CA PHE A 111 3.39 -14.17 8.58
C PHE A 111 4.41 -15.25 8.93
N SER A 112 5.58 -15.26 8.29
CA SER A 112 6.66 -16.20 8.60
C SER A 112 7.29 -15.97 9.97
N GLU A 113 8.14 -16.88 10.41
CA GLU A 113 8.84 -16.81 11.69
C GLU A 113 9.64 -15.50 11.80
N GLY A 114 9.48 -14.79 12.92
CA GLY A 114 10.13 -13.50 13.16
C GLY A 114 9.30 -12.27 12.80
N CYS A 115 8.14 -12.41 12.13
CA CYS A 115 7.32 -11.27 11.72
C CYS A 115 6.87 -10.41 12.92
N PHE A 116 6.44 -11.02 14.01
CA PHE A 116 6.00 -10.30 15.21
C PHE A 116 7.12 -9.50 15.87
N GLU A 117 8.33 -10.05 15.91
CA GLU A 117 9.52 -9.36 16.39
C GLU A 117 9.88 -8.18 15.49
N GLY A 118 9.80 -8.36 14.17
CA GLY A 118 10.04 -7.31 13.17
C GLY A 118 9.06 -6.14 13.29
N TRP A 119 7.81 -6.42 13.64
CA TRP A 119 6.76 -5.42 13.84
C TRP A 119 6.73 -4.85 15.27
N GLY A 120 7.36 -5.51 16.25
CA GLY A 120 7.20 -5.19 17.66
C GLY A 120 5.80 -5.46 18.20
N LYS A 121 5.16 -6.55 17.73
CA LYS A 121 3.75 -6.91 17.95
C LYS A 121 3.59 -8.37 18.39
N SER A 122 2.34 -8.83 18.53
CA SER A 122 2.01 -10.16 19.01
C SER A 122 0.81 -10.75 18.24
N TYR A 123 0.47 -12.01 18.56
CA TYR A 123 -0.67 -12.68 17.96
C TYR A 123 -2.00 -11.94 18.17
N GLU A 124 -2.15 -11.25 19.31
CA GLU A 124 -3.36 -10.51 19.66
C GLU A 124 -3.60 -9.25 18.79
N ASP A 125 -2.61 -8.86 17.98
CA ASP A 125 -2.74 -7.78 16.99
C ASP A 125 -3.31 -8.29 15.63
N ILE A 126 -3.62 -9.59 15.51
CA ILE A 126 -4.14 -10.21 14.29
C ILE A 126 -5.62 -10.55 14.44
N LEU A 127 -6.47 -9.99 13.58
CA LEU A 127 -7.91 -10.25 13.51
C LEU A 127 -8.23 -11.12 12.29
N LEU A 128 -9.01 -12.17 12.49
CA LEU A 128 -9.44 -13.10 11.44
C LEU A 128 -10.79 -12.68 10.83
N THR A 129 -10.97 -12.90 9.51
CA THR A 129 -12.13 -12.38 8.78
C THR A 129 -13.21 -13.40 8.48
N ASP A 130 -12.93 -14.71 8.52
CA ASP A 130 -13.84 -15.75 8.06
C ASP A 130 -14.09 -16.83 9.12
N GLU A 131 -15.20 -17.58 8.95
CA GLU A 131 -15.50 -18.73 9.79
C GLU A 131 -14.41 -19.81 9.69
N PRO A 132 -14.09 -20.54 10.79
CA PRO A 132 -14.81 -20.52 12.07
C PRO A 132 -14.32 -19.45 13.07
N TYR A 133 -13.39 -18.56 12.67
CA TYR A 133 -12.76 -17.58 13.56
C TYR A 133 -13.12 -16.14 13.21
N LYS A 134 -14.24 -15.91 12.53
CA LYS A 134 -14.66 -14.59 12.11
C LYS A 134 -14.75 -13.59 13.28
N ASN A 135 -14.04 -12.45 13.13
CA ASN A 135 -13.94 -11.36 14.11
C ASN A 135 -13.28 -11.78 15.44
N ILE A 136 -12.44 -12.81 15.41
CA ILE A 136 -11.65 -13.25 16.57
C ILE A 136 -10.21 -12.78 16.40
N TYR A 137 -9.66 -12.15 17.44
CA TYR A 137 -8.24 -11.87 17.54
C TYR A 137 -7.49 -13.17 17.88
N CYS A 138 -6.33 -13.36 17.29
CA CYS A 138 -5.55 -14.56 17.51
C CYS A 138 -4.93 -14.61 18.91
N ASP A 139 -4.82 -15.81 19.43
CA ASP A 139 -3.70 -16.23 20.27
C ASP A 139 -2.76 -17.10 19.42
N LYS A 140 -1.67 -17.56 20.01
CA LYS A 140 -0.70 -18.42 19.32
C LYS A 140 -1.34 -19.69 18.73
N GLN A 141 -2.23 -20.33 19.47
CA GLN A 141 -2.86 -21.59 19.06
C GLN A 141 -3.81 -21.38 17.86
N ILE A 142 -4.62 -20.33 17.91
CA ILE A 142 -5.52 -19.96 16.80
C ILE A 142 -4.72 -19.60 15.56
N PHE A 143 -3.67 -18.80 15.72
CA PHE A 143 -2.81 -18.39 14.62
C PHE A 143 -2.16 -19.58 13.92
N GLU A 144 -1.49 -20.48 14.68
CA GLU A 144 -0.87 -21.69 14.13
C GLU A 144 -1.90 -22.61 13.48
N ASN A 145 -3.07 -22.77 14.09
CA ASN A 145 -4.15 -23.56 13.52
C ASN A 145 -4.65 -22.98 12.18
N CYS A 146 -4.81 -21.66 12.10
CA CYS A 146 -5.25 -21.01 10.86
C CYS A 146 -4.21 -21.11 9.76
N ARG A 147 -2.93 -20.92 10.06
CA ARG A 147 -1.87 -21.11 9.06
C ARG A 147 -1.85 -22.52 8.49
N ASN A 148 -2.09 -23.54 9.31
CA ASN A 148 -2.04 -24.93 8.88
C ASN A 148 -3.32 -25.42 8.18
N ASN A 149 -4.49 -24.99 8.62
CA ASN A 149 -5.77 -25.56 8.19
C ASN A 149 -6.64 -24.60 7.36
N TYR A 150 -6.37 -23.29 7.41
CA TYR A 150 -7.11 -22.24 6.69
C TYR A 150 -6.17 -21.19 6.06
N PRO A 151 -5.12 -21.61 5.31
CA PRO A 151 -4.06 -20.71 4.86
C PRO A 151 -4.57 -19.56 3.96
N GLU A 152 -5.68 -19.76 3.26
CA GLU A 152 -6.31 -18.76 2.38
C GLU A 152 -7.17 -17.74 3.14
N MET A 153 -7.40 -17.92 4.46
CA MET A 153 -8.17 -17.00 5.28
C MET A 153 -7.48 -15.65 5.35
N LEU A 154 -8.22 -14.56 5.08
CA LEU A 154 -7.69 -13.22 5.27
C LEU A 154 -7.52 -12.91 6.75
N ALA A 155 -6.37 -12.39 7.10
CA ALA A 155 -6.05 -11.83 8.40
C ALA A 155 -5.82 -10.32 8.27
N ILE A 156 -6.22 -9.56 9.29
CA ILE A 156 -5.99 -8.13 9.40
C ILE A 156 -4.96 -7.94 10.52
N ALA A 157 -3.82 -7.35 10.19
CA ALA A 157 -2.71 -7.14 11.12
C ALA A 157 -2.64 -5.66 11.54
N PHE A 158 -2.94 -5.35 12.80
CA PHE A 158 -2.92 -4.01 13.38
C PHE A 158 -1.51 -3.64 13.89
N VAL A 159 -0.58 -3.50 12.96
CA VAL A 159 0.85 -3.41 13.28
C VAL A 159 1.48 -2.06 12.99
N MET A 160 0.77 -1.16 12.32
CA MET A 160 1.32 0.12 11.86
C MET A 160 1.02 1.28 12.80
N ASN A 161 1.92 2.25 12.84
CA ASN A 161 1.83 3.51 13.58
C ASN A 161 0.95 4.53 12.85
N GLU A 162 -0.06 5.07 13.52
CA GLU A 162 -0.94 6.12 12.97
C GLU A 162 -0.17 7.39 12.57
N GLU A 163 0.80 7.83 13.38
CA GLU A 163 1.61 9.03 13.10
C GLU A 163 2.46 8.86 11.83
N GLU A 164 3.03 7.69 11.64
CA GLU A 164 3.82 7.37 10.45
C GLU A 164 2.97 7.25 9.19
N ILE A 165 1.74 6.76 9.31
CA ILE A 165 0.77 6.77 8.21
C ILE A 165 0.42 8.22 7.85
N GLU A 166 0.22 9.08 8.83
CA GLU A 166 -0.01 10.50 8.60
C GLU A 166 1.14 11.13 7.81
N GLU A 167 2.40 10.86 8.17
CA GLU A 167 3.58 11.31 7.42
C GLU A 167 3.51 10.90 5.94
N ALA A 168 3.15 9.65 5.64
CA ALA A 168 3.04 9.17 4.26
C ALA A 168 1.89 9.83 3.49
N ILE A 169 0.72 10.01 4.12
CA ILE A 169 -0.46 10.63 3.49
C ILE A 169 -0.22 12.11 3.17
N VAL A 170 0.38 12.86 4.10
CA VAL A 170 0.60 14.31 3.95
C VAL A 170 1.82 14.64 3.10
N ASN A 171 2.71 13.69 2.85
CA ASN A 171 3.87 13.92 2.00
C ASN A 171 3.48 14.51 0.65
N ALA A 172 4.29 15.44 0.15
CA ALA A 172 3.99 16.14 -1.11
C ALA A 172 4.01 15.21 -2.34
N LYS A 173 4.77 14.12 -2.30
CA LYS A 173 4.85 13.09 -3.34
C LYS A 173 3.91 11.91 -3.03
N GLY A 174 3.89 10.92 -3.90
CA GLY A 174 3.08 9.73 -3.75
C GLY A 174 1.58 9.92 -4.04
N MET A 175 0.88 8.81 -4.10
CA MET A 175 -0.54 8.70 -4.40
C MET A 175 -1.30 8.03 -3.26
N ILE A 176 -2.63 8.08 -3.31
CA ILE A 176 -3.50 7.34 -2.41
C ILE A 176 -4.14 6.19 -3.19
N ALA A 177 -3.94 4.97 -2.69
CA ALA A 177 -4.60 3.77 -3.18
C ALA A 177 -5.31 3.07 -2.02
N SER A 178 -6.20 2.14 -2.31
CA SER A 178 -6.95 1.44 -1.26
C SER A 178 -6.29 0.15 -0.81
N ASP A 179 -5.56 -0.51 -1.71
CA ASP A 179 -5.03 -1.86 -1.49
C ASP A 179 -6.11 -2.83 -0.96
N GLY A 180 -7.35 -2.60 -1.40
CA GLY A 180 -8.54 -3.26 -0.86
C GLY A 180 -8.79 -4.61 -1.50
N ILE A 181 -8.90 -5.65 -0.65
CA ILE A 181 -9.36 -6.99 -1.02
C ILE A 181 -10.64 -7.29 -0.24
N ILE A 182 -11.64 -7.83 -0.92
CA ILE A 182 -12.86 -8.37 -0.32
C ILE A 182 -12.99 -9.82 -0.77
N ASN A 183 -13.04 -10.74 0.19
CA ASN A 183 -13.26 -12.15 -0.04
C ASN A 183 -14.53 -12.59 0.67
N HIS A 184 -15.46 -13.28 -0.03
CA HIS A 184 -16.75 -13.74 0.50
C HIS A 184 -17.56 -12.64 1.23
N GLY A 185 -17.44 -11.37 0.81
CA GLY A 185 -18.10 -10.23 1.43
C GLY A 185 -17.44 -9.71 2.71
N ASN A 186 -16.28 -10.23 3.08
CA ASN A 186 -15.47 -9.80 4.21
C ASN A 186 -14.10 -9.26 3.73
N GLY A 187 -13.44 -8.50 4.55
CA GLY A 187 -12.12 -7.95 4.25
C GLY A 187 -11.85 -6.67 5.03
N HIS A 188 -10.67 -6.12 4.81
CA HIS A 188 -10.26 -4.89 5.47
C HIS A 188 -11.15 -3.70 5.04
N PRO A 189 -11.59 -2.82 5.98
CA PRO A 189 -12.40 -1.62 5.69
C PRO A 189 -11.81 -0.70 4.62
N ARG A 190 -10.50 -0.74 4.39
CA ARG A 190 -9.80 0.07 3.38
C ARG A 190 -10.36 -0.09 1.96
N ALA A 191 -10.96 -1.24 1.65
CA ALA A 191 -11.55 -1.50 0.34
C ALA A 191 -12.67 -0.50 -0.02
N ALA A 192 -13.47 -0.07 0.96
CA ALA A 192 -14.56 0.87 0.78
C ALA A 192 -14.29 2.26 1.38
N GLY A 193 -13.49 2.33 2.45
CA GLY A 193 -13.35 3.51 3.28
C GLY A 193 -12.16 4.41 2.98
N THR A 194 -11.18 3.97 2.19
CA THR A 194 -9.92 4.72 1.98
C THR A 194 -10.12 6.17 1.55
N PHE A 195 -10.83 6.41 0.47
CA PHE A 195 -10.98 7.75 -0.09
C PHE A 195 -11.87 8.66 0.78
N PRO A 196 -13.02 8.21 1.28
CA PRO A 196 -13.80 8.98 2.26
C PRO A 196 -13.02 9.30 3.53
N ARG A 197 -12.22 8.35 4.06
CA ARG A 197 -11.38 8.54 5.26
C ARG A 197 -10.33 9.63 5.05
N VAL A 198 -9.69 9.69 3.88
CA VAL A 198 -8.73 10.76 3.57
C VAL A 198 -9.40 12.12 3.65
N ILE A 199 -10.59 12.29 3.05
CA ILE A 199 -11.32 13.56 3.09
C ILE A 199 -11.77 13.89 4.51
N ARG A 200 -12.32 12.93 5.25
CA ARG A 200 -12.74 13.15 6.63
C ARG A 200 -11.57 13.47 7.54
N LYS A 201 -10.62 12.53 7.71
CA LYS A 201 -9.56 12.59 8.72
C LYS A 201 -8.51 13.65 8.39
N TYR A 202 -7.96 13.63 7.17
CA TYR A 202 -6.78 14.44 6.82
C TYR A 202 -7.10 15.82 6.26
N VAL A 203 -8.29 15.99 5.67
CA VAL A 203 -8.71 17.29 5.11
C VAL A 203 -9.61 18.05 6.09
N ARG A 204 -10.77 17.46 6.46
CA ARG A 204 -11.81 18.17 7.23
C ARG A 204 -11.49 18.27 8.71
N GLU A 205 -11.14 17.17 9.37
CA GLU A 205 -10.92 17.12 10.81
C GLU A 205 -9.53 17.69 11.18
N ASN A 206 -8.47 17.11 10.67
CA ASN A 206 -7.11 17.45 11.06
C ASN A 206 -6.50 18.60 10.25
N LYS A 207 -7.03 18.90 9.05
CA LYS A 207 -6.57 19.97 8.16
C LYS A 207 -5.07 19.84 7.79
N TYR A 208 -4.56 18.65 7.69
CA TYR A 208 -3.16 18.37 7.34
C TYR A 208 -2.84 18.62 5.86
N ILE A 209 -3.81 18.38 4.98
CA ILE A 209 -3.72 18.67 3.55
C ILE A 209 -4.98 19.37 3.06
N SER A 210 -4.87 20.16 1.98
CA SER A 210 -6.04 20.77 1.35
C SER A 210 -6.90 19.72 0.62
N LEU A 211 -8.18 20.01 0.46
CA LEU A 211 -9.08 19.17 -0.35
C LEU A 211 -8.56 19.01 -1.78
N TYR A 212 -8.04 20.08 -2.39
CA TYR A 212 -7.44 20.03 -3.71
C TYR A 212 -6.30 18.99 -3.76
N ARG A 213 -5.39 19.04 -2.79
CA ARG A 213 -4.26 18.10 -2.73
C ARG A 213 -4.70 16.65 -2.51
N ALA A 214 -5.69 16.43 -1.67
CA ALA A 214 -6.25 15.10 -1.48
C ALA A 214 -6.85 14.54 -2.77
N ILE A 215 -7.70 15.34 -3.46
CA ILE A 215 -8.30 14.95 -4.74
C ILE A 215 -7.21 14.70 -5.80
N GLU A 216 -6.21 15.55 -5.90
CA GLU A 216 -5.08 15.36 -6.82
C GLU A 216 -4.39 13.99 -6.61
N LYS A 217 -4.10 13.63 -5.36
CA LYS A 217 -3.48 12.33 -5.00
C LYS A 217 -4.36 11.12 -5.29
N MET A 218 -5.68 11.30 -5.33
CA MET A 218 -6.67 10.22 -5.55
C MET A 218 -7.17 10.13 -7.01
N THR A 219 -6.90 11.13 -7.84
CA THR A 219 -7.49 11.21 -9.20
C THR A 219 -6.46 11.46 -10.29
N ILE A 220 -6.01 12.70 -10.47
CA ILE A 220 -5.14 13.07 -11.61
C ILE A 220 -3.75 12.43 -11.53
N LYS A 221 -3.16 12.28 -10.33
CA LYS A 221 -1.87 11.60 -10.17
C LYS A 221 -1.93 10.14 -10.62
N PRO A 222 -2.82 9.28 -10.08
CA PRO A 222 -2.94 7.90 -10.55
C PRO A 222 -3.35 7.82 -12.04
N ALA A 223 -4.21 8.71 -12.54
CA ALA A 223 -4.58 8.74 -13.95
C ALA A 223 -3.36 9.02 -14.84
N ASN A 224 -2.53 9.98 -14.49
CA ASN A 224 -1.29 10.29 -15.22
C ASN A 224 -0.29 9.12 -15.12
N ARG A 225 -0.17 8.51 -13.94
CA ARG A 225 0.69 7.34 -13.71
C ARG A 225 0.36 6.19 -14.65
N LEU A 226 -0.94 5.92 -14.83
CA LEU A 226 -1.47 4.85 -15.67
C LEU A 226 -1.69 5.25 -17.14
N ASN A 227 -1.25 6.45 -17.56
CA ASN A 227 -1.49 7.01 -18.91
C ASN A 227 -2.98 7.13 -19.29
N LEU A 228 -3.87 7.30 -18.31
CA LEU A 228 -5.31 7.46 -18.54
C LEU A 228 -5.62 8.91 -18.89
N LYS A 229 -5.33 9.32 -20.12
CA LYS A 229 -5.37 10.73 -20.57
C LYS A 229 -6.72 11.41 -20.41
N LYS A 230 -7.82 10.65 -20.36
CA LYS A 230 -9.19 11.17 -20.24
C LYS A 230 -9.78 11.04 -18.83
N LYS A 231 -9.03 10.53 -17.85
CA LYS A 231 -9.48 10.27 -16.48
C LYS A 231 -8.84 11.25 -15.48
N GLY A 232 -9.48 11.36 -14.31
CA GLY A 232 -8.97 12.11 -13.18
C GLY A 232 -8.98 13.63 -13.35
N ARG A 233 -9.76 14.18 -14.30
CA ARG A 233 -9.81 15.59 -14.65
C ARG A 233 -11.19 16.02 -15.10
N ILE A 234 -11.49 17.32 -14.94
CA ILE A 234 -12.70 17.95 -15.47
C ILE A 234 -12.25 18.92 -16.54
N GLU A 235 -12.30 18.50 -17.79
CA GLU A 235 -11.93 19.29 -18.95
C GLU A 235 -12.72 18.84 -20.18
N GLU A 236 -12.80 19.67 -21.23
CA GLU A 236 -13.47 19.33 -22.47
C GLU A 236 -12.78 18.12 -23.14
N GLY A 237 -13.58 17.10 -23.50
CA GLY A 237 -13.08 15.86 -24.09
C GLY A 237 -12.63 14.79 -23.10
N ALA A 238 -12.62 15.08 -21.80
CA ALA A 238 -12.42 14.06 -20.76
C ALA A 238 -13.68 13.20 -20.57
N ASP A 239 -13.50 12.01 -19.98
CA ASP A 239 -14.62 11.15 -19.62
C ASP A 239 -15.34 11.72 -18.39
N ALA A 240 -16.68 11.67 -18.39
CA ALA A 240 -17.50 12.21 -17.32
C ALA A 240 -17.66 11.22 -16.14
N ASP A 241 -16.57 10.69 -15.63
CA ASP A 241 -16.54 9.90 -14.40
C ASP A 241 -16.55 10.84 -13.20
N LEU A 242 -17.71 11.15 -12.69
CA LEU A 242 -17.92 12.20 -11.69
C LEU A 242 -18.39 11.60 -10.36
N VAL A 243 -17.82 12.10 -9.27
CA VAL A 243 -18.28 11.81 -7.90
C VAL A 243 -18.81 13.10 -7.29
N ILE A 244 -20.07 13.06 -6.84
CA ILE A 244 -20.70 14.16 -6.10
C ILE A 244 -20.81 13.74 -4.63
N PHE A 245 -20.30 14.55 -3.73
CA PHE A 245 -20.35 14.26 -2.30
C PHE A 245 -20.63 15.52 -1.47
N ASP A 246 -21.21 15.32 -0.30
CA ASP A 246 -21.37 16.37 0.72
C ASP A 246 -20.08 16.42 1.55
N TYR A 247 -19.35 17.52 1.42
CA TYR A 247 -18.07 17.69 2.11
C TYR A 247 -18.18 17.59 3.64
N GLU A 248 -19.28 18.08 4.22
CA GLU A 248 -19.48 18.06 5.67
C GLU A 248 -19.85 16.65 6.20
N LYS A 249 -20.36 15.79 5.33
CA LYS A 249 -20.89 14.46 5.72
C LYS A 249 -20.04 13.29 5.25
N ILE A 250 -19.23 13.47 4.20
CA ILE A 250 -18.44 12.37 3.68
C ILE A 250 -17.53 11.77 4.78
N ALA A 251 -17.60 10.47 4.96
CA ALA A 251 -16.85 9.72 5.95
C ALA A 251 -16.75 8.25 5.53
N ASP A 252 -15.74 7.56 6.08
CA ASP A 252 -15.65 6.12 6.05
C ASP A 252 -16.69 5.53 7.01
N GLY A 253 -17.54 4.64 6.51
CA GLY A 253 -18.54 3.93 7.31
C GLY A 253 -18.19 2.48 7.57
N ALA A 254 -17.15 1.97 6.92
CA ALA A 254 -16.64 0.62 7.13
C ALA A 254 -15.71 0.58 8.35
N THR A 255 -15.91 -0.39 9.25
CA THR A 255 -15.12 -0.62 10.48
C THR A 255 -14.63 -2.04 10.52
#